data_d81f6f1b752c5f8863ead14a0a2db41d
#
_entry.id   d81f6f1b752c5f8863ead14a0a2db41d
#
_cell.length_a   1.000
_cell.length_b   1.000
_cell.length_c   1.000
_cell.angle_alpha   90.00
_cell.angle_beta   90.00
_cell.angle_gamma   90.00
#
_symmetry.space_group_name_H-M   'P 1'
#
loop_
_entity.id
_entity.type
_entity.pdbx_description
1 polymer ?
#
loop_
_entity_poly.entity_id
_entity_poly.type
_entity_poly.pdbx_seq_one_letter_code
_entity_poly.pdbx_strand_id
1 'polypeptide(L)'
;MTAKTESEALFEAFCATHRLNWAPHGTKDTPTPDYQLTFGGAIVCVEIKQIESEVGFVAGGLQSRSVGDHVRRKITEAKAQLQAASNAGFPTILLIYNTVDPRQAFGTEAQDFTFAMYGEWTVRLQDGHIEDSFHGRNSSLRPNMNTSFSALGHLRRTASGAEVKIFENAYARHPLPYEALPECIDVVRIEIENAA
;
A
#
# COMPACT_ATOMS: atom_id res chain seq x y z
N MET A 1 -10.71 -18.86 -17.33
CA MET A 1 -10.29 -18.39 -15.99
C MET A 1 -8.81 -18.07 -16.10
N THR A 2 -8.39 -16.85 -15.84
CA THR A 2 -6.98 -16.51 -15.67
C THR A 2 -6.47 -17.21 -14.41
N ALA A 3 -5.26 -17.78 -14.47
CA ALA A 3 -4.65 -18.37 -13.29
C ALA A 3 -4.49 -17.28 -12.21
N LYS A 4 -4.82 -17.62 -10.97
CA LYS A 4 -4.67 -16.74 -9.83
C LYS A 4 -3.20 -16.44 -9.59
N THR A 5 -2.86 -15.19 -9.28
CA THR A 5 -1.49 -14.80 -8.94
C THR A 5 -1.09 -15.33 -7.55
N GLU A 6 0.21 -15.36 -7.27
CA GLU A 6 0.70 -15.77 -5.95
C GLU A 6 0.22 -14.83 -4.85
N SER A 7 0.19 -13.53 -5.13
CA SER A 7 -0.29 -12.50 -4.20
C SER A 7 -1.78 -12.66 -3.88
N GLU A 8 -2.62 -12.94 -4.86
CA GLU A 8 -4.05 -13.22 -4.65
C GLU A 8 -4.26 -14.47 -3.80
N ALA A 9 -3.53 -15.56 -4.11
CA ALA A 9 -3.62 -16.79 -3.33
C ALA A 9 -3.18 -16.58 -1.87
N LEU A 10 -2.12 -15.79 -1.64
CA LEU A 10 -1.65 -15.46 -0.29
C LEU A 10 -2.66 -14.61 0.48
N PHE A 11 -3.27 -13.62 -0.17
CA PHE A 11 -4.30 -12.78 0.44
C PHE A 11 -5.54 -13.58 0.85
N GLU A 12 -6.00 -14.47 -0.02
CA GLU A 12 -7.14 -15.32 0.32
C GLU A 12 -6.85 -16.28 1.47
N ALA A 13 -5.62 -16.83 1.51
CA ALA A 13 -5.17 -17.64 2.63
C ALA A 13 -5.14 -16.83 3.94
N PHE A 14 -4.69 -15.57 3.90
CA PHE A 14 -4.75 -14.65 5.03
C PHE A 14 -6.20 -14.44 5.48
N CYS A 15 -7.10 -14.10 4.56
CA CYS A 15 -8.52 -13.89 4.87
C CYS A 15 -9.16 -15.14 5.48
N ALA A 16 -8.88 -16.32 4.93
CA ALA A 16 -9.42 -17.59 5.44
C ALA A 16 -8.89 -17.91 6.85
N THR A 17 -7.58 -17.72 7.09
CA THR A 17 -6.93 -17.96 8.39
C THR A 17 -7.54 -17.11 9.48
N HIS A 18 -7.78 -15.84 9.17
CA HIS A 18 -8.34 -14.88 10.13
C HIS A 18 -9.86 -14.75 10.07
N ARG A 19 -10.54 -15.61 9.30
CA ARG A 19 -12.00 -15.64 9.15
C ARG A 19 -12.60 -14.28 8.77
N LEU A 20 -11.89 -13.55 7.92
CA LEU A 20 -12.37 -12.26 7.42
C LEU A 20 -13.54 -12.50 6.45
N ASN A 21 -14.52 -11.60 6.47
CA ASN A 21 -15.59 -11.61 5.48
C ASN A 21 -15.10 -10.90 4.21
N TRP A 22 -14.90 -11.68 3.15
CA TRP A 22 -14.36 -11.21 1.88
C TRP A 22 -15.06 -11.84 0.68
N ALA A 23 -15.00 -11.15 -0.46
CA ALA A 23 -15.48 -11.66 -1.74
C ALA A 23 -14.59 -11.15 -2.89
N PRO A 24 -14.36 -11.94 -3.95
CA PRO A 24 -13.80 -11.44 -5.20
C PRO A 24 -14.73 -10.37 -5.78
N HIS A 25 -14.16 -9.29 -6.32
CA HIS A 25 -14.92 -8.16 -6.85
C HIS A 25 -14.58 -7.83 -8.30
N GLY A 26 -13.38 -8.16 -8.76
CA GLY A 26 -12.89 -7.84 -10.09
C GLY A 26 -13.77 -8.34 -11.22
N THR A 27 -14.08 -7.46 -12.18
CA THR A 27 -14.69 -7.79 -13.46
C THR A 27 -13.70 -7.49 -14.59
N LYS A 28 -13.75 -8.27 -15.70
CA LYS A 28 -12.79 -8.10 -16.80
C LYS A 28 -13.02 -6.83 -17.61
N ASP A 29 -14.21 -6.26 -17.59
CA ASP A 29 -14.63 -5.23 -18.52
C ASP A 29 -14.58 -3.81 -17.95
N THR A 30 -14.37 -3.67 -16.63
CA THR A 30 -14.29 -2.37 -15.96
C THR A 30 -13.12 -2.36 -14.97
N PRO A 31 -12.45 -1.22 -14.78
CA PRO A 31 -11.42 -1.10 -13.74
C PRO A 31 -12.09 -1.21 -12.37
N THR A 32 -12.04 -2.41 -11.80
CA THR A 32 -12.56 -2.73 -10.46
C THR A 32 -11.45 -3.32 -9.61
N PRO A 33 -11.43 -3.06 -8.29
CA PRO A 33 -10.52 -3.73 -7.37
C PRO A 33 -10.71 -5.25 -7.34
N ASP A 34 -9.68 -5.97 -6.93
CA ASP A 34 -9.69 -7.44 -6.94
C ASP A 34 -10.68 -8.03 -5.92
N TYR A 35 -10.81 -7.38 -4.74
CA TYR A 35 -11.58 -7.91 -3.62
C TYR A 35 -12.38 -6.84 -2.88
N GLN A 36 -13.39 -7.31 -2.15
CA GLN A 36 -14.09 -6.57 -1.12
C GLN A 36 -13.93 -7.27 0.23
N LEU A 37 -13.67 -6.49 1.28
CA LEU A 37 -13.70 -6.92 2.68
C LEU A 37 -14.86 -6.21 3.40
N THR A 38 -15.41 -6.85 4.42
CA THR A 38 -16.45 -6.23 5.27
C THR A 38 -15.93 -6.13 6.69
N PHE A 39 -15.84 -4.92 7.22
CA PHE A 39 -15.43 -4.61 8.59
C PHE A 39 -16.53 -3.81 9.29
N GLY A 40 -17.12 -4.35 10.37
CA GLY A 40 -18.18 -3.66 11.12
C GLY A 40 -19.38 -3.24 10.26
N GLY A 41 -19.66 -3.94 9.16
CA GLY A 41 -20.71 -3.60 8.20
C GLY A 41 -20.27 -2.63 7.08
N ALA A 42 -19.09 -2.04 7.17
CA ALA A 42 -18.53 -1.21 6.10
C ALA A 42 -17.80 -2.07 5.06
N ILE A 43 -18.04 -1.80 3.78
CA ILE A 43 -17.33 -2.45 2.67
C ILE A 43 -16.06 -1.67 2.37
N VAL A 44 -14.94 -2.37 2.28
CA VAL A 44 -13.62 -1.85 1.91
C VAL A 44 -13.14 -2.58 0.66
N CYS A 45 -12.78 -1.85 -0.38
CA CYS A 45 -12.27 -2.41 -1.62
C CYS A 45 -10.75 -2.59 -1.56
N VAL A 46 -10.25 -3.74 -1.99
CA VAL A 46 -8.81 -4.08 -1.94
C VAL A 46 -8.31 -4.41 -3.33
N GLU A 47 -7.25 -3.75 -3.72
CA GLU A 47 -6.45 -4.06 -4.91
C GLU A 47 -5.13 -4.66 -4.50
N ILE A 48 -4.70 -5.71 -5.19
CA ILE A 48 -3.45 -6.41 -4.88
C ILE A 48 -2.50 -6.29 -6.06
N LYS A 49 -1.31 -5.82 -5.79
CA LYS A 49 -0.24 -5.74 -6.79
C LYS A 49 0.96 -6.55 -6.37
N GLN A 50 1.56 -7.23 -7.34
CA GLN A 50 2.77 -8.02 -7.14
C GLN A 50 3.97 -7.30 -7.73
N ILE A 51 5.09 -7.22 -6.99
CA ILE A 51 6.39 -6.84 -7.53
C ILE A 51 7.01 -8.13 -8.06
N GLU A 52 7.07 -8.24 -9.37
CA GLU A 52 7.74 -9.33 -10.08
C GLU A 52 9.20 -8.95 -10.40
N SER A 53 10.00 -9.91 -10.83
CA SER A 53 11.42 -9.71 -11.11
C SER A 53 11.67 -8.45 -11.93
N GLU A 54 12.41 -7.51 -11.36
CA GLU A 54 12.90 -6.38 -12.11
C GLU A 54 14.14 -6.76 -12.88
N VAL A 55 14.19 -6.30 -14.14
CA VAL A 55 15.42 -6.29 -14.92
C VAL A 55 16.42 -5.43 -14.15
N GLY A 56 17.37 -6.05 -13.47
CA GLY A 56 18.35 -5.32 -12.65
C GLY A 56 18.81 -6.04 -11.38
N PHE A 57 18.06 -6.99 -10.84
CA PHE A 57 18.55 -7.87 -9.77
C PHE A 57 19.47 -8.95 -10.36
N VAL A 58 20.66 -8.53 -10.78
CA VAL A 58 21.71 -9.46 -11.22
C VAL A 58 22.52 -9.85 -10.00
N ALA A 59 22.57 -11.13 -9.67
CA ALA A 59 23.42 -11.63 -8.62
C ALA A 59 24.87 -11.19 -8.86
N GLY A 60 25.44 -10.41 -7.94
CA GLY A 60 26.86 -10.03 -7.93
C GLY A 60 27.20 -8.61 -8.43
N GLY A 61 26.23 -7.74 -8.69
CA GLY A 61 26.44 -6.34 -9.08
C GLY A 61 26.11 -5.34 -7.97
N LEU A 62 26.66 -4.12 -8.05
CA LEU A 62 26.20 -2.97 -7.27
C LEU A 62 24.88 -2.47 -7.86
N GLN A 63 23.86 -2.40 -7.04
CA GLN A 63 22.55 -1.89 -7.43
C GLN A 63 22.19 -0.69 -6.58
N SER A 64 21.54 0.29 -7.18
CA SER A 64 21.00 1.44 -6.48
C SER A 64 19.52 1.58 -6.80
N ARG A 65 18.74 1.98 -5.81
CA ARG A 65 17.33 2.32 -5.98
C ARG A 65 17.00 3.58 -5.18
N SER A 66 15.98 4.28 -5.60
CA SER A 66 15.37 5.31 -4.76
C SER A 66 14.34 4.66 -3.83
N VAL A 67 14.37 5.06 -2.56
CA VAL A 67 13.40 4.57 -1.57
C VAL A 67 11.99 4.94 -2.01
N GLY A 68 11.08 3.97 -1.99
CA GLY A 68 9.68 4.16 -2.36
C GLY A 68 9.36 4.02 -3.85
N ASP A 69 10.33 3.85 -4.76
CA ASP A 69 10.03 3.80 -6.20
C ASP A 69 9.16 2.61 -6.60
N HIS A 70 9.36 1.45 -5.99
CA HIS A 70 8.52 0.28 -6.23
C HIS A 70 7.07 0.55 -5.83
N VAL A 71 6.87 1.15 -4.66
CA VAL A 71 5.54 1.51 -4.14
C VAL A 71 4.88 2.56 -5.04
N ARG A 72 5.61 3.61 -5.46
CA ARG A 72 5.10 4.66 -6.37
C ARG A 72 4.59 4.06 -7.69
N ARG A 73 5.30 3.09 -8.25
CA ARG A 73 4.85 2.41 -9.47
C ARG A 73 3.55 1.66 -9.23
N LYS A 74 3.43 0.91 -8.13
CA LYS A 74 2.20 0.17 -7.80
C LYS A 74 1.02 1.09 -7.50
N ILE A 75 1.25 2.28 -6.90
CA ILE A 75 0.23 3.32 -6.78
C ILE A 75 -0.28 3.73 -8.17
N THR A 76 0.63 3.95 -9.12
CA THR A 76 0.26 4.35 -10.48
C THR A 76 -0.53 3.25 -11.19
N GLU A 77 -0.12 1.99 -11.06
CA GLU A 77 -0.78 0.83 -11.67
C GLU A 77 -2.19 0.58 -11.10
N ALA A 78 -2.39 0.79 -9.79
CA ALA A 78 -3.66 0.54 -9.09
C ALA A 78 -4.65 1.71 -9.17
N LYS A 79 -4.22 2.86 -9.72
CA LYS A 79 -4.98 4.11 -9.63
C LYS A 79 -6.38 4.02 -10.20
N ALA A 80 -6.55 3.42 -11.37
CA ALA A 80 -7.83 3.37 -12.05
C ALA A 80 -8.87 2.56 -11.25
N GLN A 81 -8.48 1.40 -10.74
CA GLN A 81 -9.33 0.50 -9.97
C GLN A 81 -9.79 1.15 -8.66
N LEU A 82 -8.82 1.69 -7.88
CA LEU A 82 -9.14 2.30 -6.59
C LEU A 82 -9.87 3.63 -6.74
N GLN A 83 -9.63 4.36 -7.82
CA GLN A 83 -10.40 5.57 -8.12
C GLN A 83 -11.86 5.26 -8.45
N ALA A 84 -12.12 4.18 -9.19
CA ALA A 84 -13.48 3.74 -9.49
C ALA A 84 -14.24 3.36 -8.20
N ALA A 85 -13.64 2.57 -7.31
CA ALA A 85 -14.22 2.19 -6.02
C ALA A 85 -14.47 3.41 -5.11
N SER A 86 -13.48 4.32 -5.02
CA SER A 86 -13.61 5.53 -4.21
C SER A 86 -14.70 6.47 -4.76
N ASN A 87 -14.87 6.57 -6.09
CA ASN A 87 -15.96 7.35 -6.68
C ASN A 87 -17.35 6.73 -6.40
N ALA A 88 -17.39 5.41 -6.16
CA ALA A 88 -18.60 4.72 -5.70
C ALA A 88 -18.83 4.84 -4.17
N GLY A 89 -17.97 5.57 -3.45
CA GLY A 89 -18.11 5.84 -2.02
C GLY A 89 -17.41 4.85 -1.09
N PHE A 90 -16.60 3.94 -1.61
CA PHE A 90 -15.93 2.92 -0.79
C PHE A 90 -14.53 3.35 -0.36
N PRO A 91 -14.13 3.10 0.90
CA PRO A 91 -12.74 3.09 1.32
C PRO A 91 -11.95 2.04 0.54
N THR A 92 -10.65 2.30 0.32
CA THR A 92 -9.82 1.44 -0.51
C THR A 92 -8.46 1.13 0.12
N ILE A 93 -7.93 -0.05 -0.17
CA ILE A 93 -6.58 -0.47 0.24
C ILE A 93 -5.83 -0.96 -0.99
N LEU A 94 -4.57 -0.50 -1.15
CA LEU A 94 -3.60 -1.12 -2.04
C LEU A 94 -2.67 -2.00 -1.23
N LEU A 95 -2.69 -3.30 -1.47
CA LEU A 95 -1.72 -4.24 -0.91
C LEU A 95 -0.65 -4.60 -1.95
N ILE A 96 0.60 -4.60 -1.52
CA ILE A 96 1.76 -4.91 -2.37
C ILE A 96 2.46 -6.15 -1.82
N TYR A 97 2.61 -7.17 -2.66
CA TYR A 97 3.38 -8.37 -2.39
C TYR A 97 4.70 -8.34 -3.17
N ASN A 98 5.81 -8.53 -2.46
CA ASN A 98 7.13 -8.50 -3.07
C ASN A 98 7.67 -9.94 -3.24
N THR A 99 7.72 -10.42 -4.50
CA THR A 99 8.26 -11.74 -4.83
C THR A 99 9.76 -11.73 -5.17
N VAL A 100 10.32 -10.54 -5.38
CA VAL A 100 11.73 -10.38 -5.84
C VAL A 100 12.70 -10.62 -4.70
N ASP A 101 12.34 -10.17 -3.51
CA ASP A 101 13.16 -10.34 -2.31
C ASP A 101 12.67 -11.54 -1.50
N PRO A 102 13.48 -12.58 -1.28
CA PRO A 102 13.12 -13.70 -0.42
C PRO A 102 12.73 -13.32 1.01
N ARG A 103 13.24 -12.18 1.51
CA ARG A 103 12.88 -11.61 2.81
C ARG A 103 11.65 -10.70 2.73
N GLN A 104 11.17 -10.40 1.51
CA GLN A 104 10.01 -9.55 1.23
C GLN A 104 10.08 -8.18 1.93
N ALA A 105 11.28 -7.67 2.13
CA ALA A 105 11.55 -6.42 2.82
C ALA A 105 12.06 -5.35 1.84
N PHE A 106 13.05 -5.68 1.01
CA PHE A 106 13.72 -4.72 0.15
C PHE A 106 12.78 -4.13 -0.90
N GLY A 107 12.43 -2.86 -0.74
CA GLY A 107 11.50 -2.16 -1.62
C GLY A 107 10.04 -2.12 -1.12
N THR A 108 9.75 -2.81 -0.03
CA THR A 108 8.46 -2.79 0.69
C THR A 108 8.66 -2.72 2.21
N GLU A 109 9.70 -2.04 2.65
CA GLU A 109 9.90 -1.65 4.04
C GLU A 109 8.99 -0.48 4.42
N ALA A 110 8.82 -0.22 5.71
CA ALA A 110 7.99 0.89 6.19
C ALA A 110 8.39 2.24 5.56
N GLN A 111 9.70 2.48 5.40
CA GLN A 111 10.22 3.69 4.77
C GLN A 111 9.85 3.79 3.28
N ASP A 112 9.78 2.67 2.55
CA ASP A 112 9.35 2.69 1.15
C ASP A 112 7.91 3.19 1.02
N PHE A 113 7.01 2.74 1.91
CA PHE A 113 5.64 3.24 1.94
C PHE A 113 5.56 4.70 2.33
N THR A 114 6.20 5.10 3.44
CA THR A 114 6.17 6.48 3.93
C THR A 114 6.72 7.45 2.90
N PHE A 115 7.87 7.13 2.28
CA PHE A 115 8.50 8.00 1.28
C PHE A 115 7.72 8.01 -0.05
N ALA A 116 7.11 6.91 -0.44
CA ALA A 116 6.24 6.90 -1.61
C ALA A 116 4.98 7.74 -1.38
N MET A 117 4.37 7.63 -0.22
CA MET A 117 3.14 8.33 0.13
C MET A 117 3.36 9.82 0.28
N TYR A 118 4.28 10.21 1.16
CA TYR A 118 4.42 11.60 1.62
C TYR A 118 5.65 12.32 1.08
N GLY A 119 6.53 11.63 0.39
CA GLY A 119 7.76 12.18 -0.19
C GLY A 119 9.00 11.87 0.63
N GLU A 120 10.14 12.24 0.06
CA GLU A 120 11.45 12.04 0.66
C GLU A 120 11.61 12.88 1.92
N TRP A 121 12.29 12.33 2.92
CA TRP A 121 12.60 13.07 4.13
C TRP A 121 13.63 14.18 3.83
N THR A 122 13.25 15.40 4.10
CA THR A 122 14.05 16.60 3.83
C THR A 122 14.42 17.25 5.15
N VAL A 123 15.69 17.58 5.33
CA VAL A 123 16.20 18.32 6.47
C VAL A 123 16.69 19.66 5.99
N ARG A 124 16.19 20.74 6.58
CA ARG A 124 16.69 22.11 6.35
C ARG A 124 17.71 22.46 7.42
N LEU A 125 18.87 22.90 6.99
CA LEU A 125 19.92 23.35 7.88
C LEU A 125 20.10 24.87 7.76
N GLN A 126 20.24 25.55 8.91
CA GLN A 126 20.64 26.94 8.98
C GLN A 126 21.81 27.05 9.97
N ASP A 127 22.91 27.64 9.54
CA ASP A 127 24.13 27.82 10.33
C ASP A 127 24.66 26.53 10.98
N GLY A 128 24.50 25.38 10.29
CA GLY A 128 24.93 24.07 10.78
C GLY A 128 23.98 23.41 11.77
N HIS A 129 22.85 24.02 12.10
CA HIS A 129 21.80 23.47 12.96
C HIS A 129 20.59 23.04 12.13
N ILE A 130 19.90 21.99 12.58
CA ILE A 130 18.62 21.60 11.97
C ILE A 130 17.58 22.64 12.34
N GLU A 131 17.07 23.36 11.34
CA GLU A 131 16.00 24.33 11.47
C GLU A 131 14.63 23.63 11.38
N ASP A 132 14.51 22.68 10.44
CA ASP A 132 13.26 22.04 10.14
C ASP A 132 13.50 20.67 9.48
N SER A 133 12.51 19.79 9.58
CA SER A 133 12.51 18.51 8.86
C SER A 133 11.08 18.12 8.46
N PHE A 134 10.88 17.75 7.21
CA PHE A 134 9.57 17.50 6.64
C PHE A 134 9.62 16.51 5.47
N HIS A 135 8.49 15.97 5.10
CA HIS A 135 8.34 15.22 3.86
C HIS A 135 8.30 16.17 2.66
N GLY A 136 9.24 16.02 1.74
CA GLY A 136 9.47 16.94 0.64
C GLY A 136 8.99 16.46 -0.72
N ARG A 137 9.95 16.24 -1.64
CA ARG A 137 9.69 15.90 -3.04
C ARG A 137 9.16 14.48 -3.23
N ASN A 138 8.60 14.21 -4.41
CA ASN A 138 8.22 12.87 -4.89
C ASN A 138 7.11 12.19 -4.07
N SER A 139 6.25 12.96 -3.37
CA SER A 139 5.05 12.40 -2.73
C SER A 139 4.01 11.97 -3.76
N SER A 140 3.46 10.78 -3.60
CA SER A 140 2.35 10.29 -4.43
C SER A 140 0.98 10.64 -3.86
N LEU A 141 0.86 10.92 -2.57
CA LEU A 141 -0.37 11.27 -1.89
C LEU A 141 -0.32 12.70 -1.37
N ARG A 142 -1.36 13.47 -1.66
CA ARG A 142 -1.49 14.89 -1.25
C ARG A 142 -2.96 15.21 -1.06
N PRO A 143 -3.32 16.35 -0.45
CA PRO A 143 -4.72 16.76 -0.27
C PRO A 143 -5.57 16.75 -1.55
N ASN A 144 -4.94 16.94 -2.70
CA ASN A 144 -5.60 17.01 -4.01
C ASN A 144 -5.14 15.92 -5.00
N MET A 145 -4.37 14.94 -4.54
CA MET A 145 -3.81 13.89 -5.41
C MET A 145 -3.89 12.51 -4.76
N ASN A 146 -4.44 11.55 -5.50
CA ASN A 146 -4.60 10.16 -5.07
C ASN A 146 -5.34 9.99 -3.74
N THR A 147 -6.30 10.86 -3.46
CA THR A 147 -7.19 10.78 -2.28
C THR A 147 -8.15 9.58 -2.33
N SER A 148 -8.18 8.87 -3.45
CA SER A 148 -8.91 7.62 -3.61
C SER A 148 -8.28 6.42 -2.90
N PHE A 149 -7.05 6.52 -2.45
CA PHE A 149 -6.39 5.50 -1.63
C PHE A 149 -6.66 5.80 -0.16
N SER A 150 -7.29 4.88 0.58
CA SER A 150 -7.51 5.05 2.03
C SER A 150 -6.31 4.58 2.84
N ALA A 151 -5.65 3.52 2.37
CA ALA A 151 -4.39 3.04 2.90
C ALA A 151 -3.57 2.31 1.83
N LEU A 152 -2.27 2.23 2.04
CA LEU A 152 -1.35 1.37 1.32
C LEU A 152 -0.72 0.40 2.30
N GLY A 153 -0.34 -0.79 1.84
CA GLY A 153 0.32 -1.72 2.74
C GLY A 153 1.07 -2.83 2.02
N HIS A 154 1.77 -3.61 2.81
CA HIS A 154 2.37 -4.83 2.33
C HIS A 154 1.55 -6.06 2.74
N LEU A 155 1.55 -7.04 1.86
CA LEU A 155 1.17 -8.40 2.11
C LEU A 155 2.47 -9.21 2.14
N ARG A 156 2.76 -9.93 3.21
CA ARG A 156 3.98 -10.72 3.36
C ARG A 156 3.67 -12.18 3.63
N ARG A 157 4.50 -13.06 3.09
CA ARG A 157 4.55 -14.46 3.49
C ARG A 157 5.47 -14.59 4.70
N THR A 158 5.03 -15.23 5.75
CA THR A 158 5.81 -15.54 6.94
C THR A 158 5.88 -17.04 7.19
N ALA A 159 6.70 -17.46 8.13
CA ALA A 159 6.76 -18.87 8.52
C ALA A 159 5.43 -19.40 9.09
N SER A 160 4.62 -18.52 9.67
CA SER A 160 3.30 -18.83 10.25
C SER A 160 2.12 -18.62 9.31
N GLY A 161 2.35 -18.16 8.07
CA GLY A 161 1.28 -17.89 7.10
C GLY A 161 1.47 -16.57 6.37
N ALA A 162 0.48 -15.70 6.40
CA ALA A 162 0.52 -14.38 5.80
C ALA A 162 0.32 -13.28 6.84
N GLU A 163 0.92 -12.12 6.59
CA GLU A 163 0.84 -10.91 7.40
C GLU A 163 0.41 -9.73 6.53
N VAL A 164 -0.46 -8.88 7.05
CA VAL A 164 -0.88 -7.62 6.41
C VAL A 164 -0.58 -6.46 7.34
N LYS A 165 0.18 -5.49 6.82
CA LYS A 165 0.45 -4.23 7.48
C LYS A 165 0.09 -3.08 6.55
N ILE A 166 -0.70 -2.13 7.03
CA ILE A 166 -1.18 -0.99 6.26
C ILE A 166 -0.71 0.34 6.86
N PHE A 167 -0.51 1.31 5.97
CA PHE A 167 -0.12 2.69 6.27
C PHE A 167 -1.29 3.59 5.90
N GLU A 168 -1.81 4.33 6.86
CA GLU A 168 -2.94 5.25 6.66
C GLU A 168 -2.60 6.34 5.65
N ASN A 169 -3.54 6.67 4.77
CA ASN A 169 -3.47 7.89 3.97
C ASN A 169 -4.25 9.00 4.69
N ALA A 170 -3.54 9.96 5.27
CA ALA A 170 -4.14 11.11 5.96
C ALA A 170 -4.97 12.02 5.03
N TYR A 171 -4.82 11.88 3.70
CA TYR A 171 -5.58 12.64 2.70
C TYR A 171 -6.71 11.82 2.05
N ALA A 172 -7.07 10.69 2.63
CA ALA A 172 -8.08 9.80 2.07
C ALA A 172 -9.45 10.50 1.99
N ARG A 173 -10.11 10.41 0.82
CA ARG A 173 -11.49 10.87 0.65
C ARG A 173 -12.47 10.06 1.51
N HIS A 174 -12.23 8.76 1.62
CA HIS A 174 -13.00 7.82 2.42
C HIS A 174 -12.03 7.09 3.35
N PRO A 175 -11.81 7.56 4.59
CA PRO A 175 -10.96 6.89 5.56
C PRO A 175 -11.44 5.46 5.87
N LEU A 176 -10.53 4.58 6.24
CA LEU A 176 -10.89 3.24 6.70
C LEU A 176 -11.67 3.30 8.03
N PRO A 177 -12.55 2.33 8.28
CA PRO A 177 -13.23 2.20 9.58
C PRO A 177 -12.28 1.61 10.64
N TYR A 178 -11.29 2.38 11.07
CA TYR A 178 -10.17 1.90 11.92
C TYR A 178 -10.63 1.19 13.18
N GLU A 179 -11.70 1.64 13.82
CA GLU A 179 -12.27 1.02 15.02
C GLU A 179 -12.88 -0.36 14.78
N ALA A 180 -13.16 -0.69 13.52
CA ALA A 180 -13.74 -1.98 13.12
C ALA A 180 -12.72 -2.90 12.44
N LEU A 181 -11.48 -2.47 12.27
CA LEU A 181 -10.43 -3.31 11.67
C LEU A 181 -10.05 -4.44 12.66
N PRO A 182 -9.88 -5.67 12.16
CA PRO A 182 -9.47 -6.78 13.01
C PRO A 182 -8.00 -6.65 13.42
N GLU A 183 -7.64 -7.15 14.60
CA GLU A 183 -6.28 -7.12 15.16
C GLU A 183 -5.20 -7.78 14.27
N CYS A 184 -5.61 -8.65 13.35
CA CYS A 184 -4.69 -9.28 12.40
C CYS A 184 -4.16 -8.34 11.31
N ILE A 185 -4.73 -7.14 11.18
CA ILE A 185 -4.26 -6.09 10.29
C ILE A 185 -3.47 -5.08 11.13
N ASP A 186 -2.15 -5.07 10.97
CA ASP A 186 -1.29 -4.08 11.63
C ASP A 186 -1.45 -2.72 10.94
N VAL A 187 -1.78 -1.67 11.70
CA VAL A 187 -2.07 -0.33 11.19
C VAL A 187 -1.02 0.66 11.67
N VAL A 188 -0.32 1.27 10.73
CA VAL A 188 0.56 2.41 10.99
C VAL A 188 -0.21 3.70 10.70
N ARG A 189 -0.51 4.46 11.74
CA ARG A 189 -1.06 5.80 11.63
C ARG A 189 0.07 6.81 11.46
N ILE A 190 -0.09 7.70 10.50
CA ILE A 190 0.96 8.66 10.16
C ILE A 190 0.46 10.04 10.54
N GLU A 191 1.12 10.65 11.51
CA GLU A 191 0.94 12.06 11.82
C GLU A 191 1.71 12.89 10.79
N ILE A 192 0.99 13.71 10.02
CA ILE A 192 1.61 14.66 9.12
C ILE A 192 1.66 15.98 9.87
N GLU A 193 2.85 16.37 10.29
CA GLU A 193 3.07 17.76 10.68
C GLU A 193 2.84 18.62 9.43
N ASN A 194 1.74 19.37 9.44
CA ASN A 194 1.46 20.33 8.40
C ASN A 194 2.58 21.37 8.44
N ALA A 195 3.45 21.35 7.44
CA ALA A 195 4.34 22.48 7.20
C ALA A 195 3.46 23.72 7.01
N ALA A 196 3.57 24.63 7.94
CA ALA A 196 2.86 25.92 7.95
C ALA A 196 3.32 26.80 6.77
#